data_ce19a53dffe2b395ff74576a36a2ba5f
#
_entry.id   ce19a53dffe2b395ff74576a36a2ba5f
#
_cell.length_a   1.000
_cell.length_b   1.000
_cell.length_c   1.000
_cell.angle_alpha   90.00
_cell.angle_beta   90.00
_cell.angle_gamma   90.00
#
_symmetry.space_group_name_H-M   'P 1'
#
loop_
_entity.id
_entity.type
_entity.pdbx_description
1 polymer ?
#
loop_
_entity_poly.entity_id
_entity_poly.type
_entity_poly.pdbx_seq_one_letter_code
_entity_poly.pdbx_strand_id
1 'polypeptide(L)'
;MPWTCADIPDQSGRTALITGANSGLGLETARALAQRGARVVVACRSLTKAEATCQDLAGDGGGELIPLELNLADLASVRHGAAEIAARWSAIDLLINNAGVMAPPRQLSAQGFELQFAVNHLGHFALTQQLLPVLRPGARVVHVSSGASYFGRIAFDDLQGEQRYDAWAAYAQSKLANVMTALELQRRLDAQGAEVRSIAAHPGLARTNLQPTSVAARGSRVEALAYRLMDPLFQSAAMGALPQLFAATAPAAKPGGFYGPGGLGNLKGYPKACRIAPAALDTAACTRLWDVSEDLCHG
;
A
#
# COMPACT_ATOMS: atom_id res chain seq x y z
N MET A 1 13.32 -14.20 -18.74
CA MET A 1 12.99 -14.91 -17.47
C MET A 1 12.02 -14.09 -16.66
N PRO A 2 11.16 -14.69 -15.82
CA PRO A 2 10.29 -13.92 -14.94
C PRO A 2 11.11 -13.19 -13.88
N TRP A 3 10.69 -11.98 -13.53
CA TRP A 3 11.31 -11.19 -12.47
C TRP A 3 10.96 -11.74 -11.07
N THR A 4 11.95 -11.85 -10.19
CA THR A 4 11.85 -12.45 -8.85
C THR A 4 12.61 -11.60 -7.82
N CYS A 5 12.57 -11.97 -6.54
CA CYS A 5 13.39 -11.32 -5.51
C CYS A 5 14.91 -11.40 -5.79
N ALA A 6 15.37 -12.38 -6.58
CA ALA A 6 16.77 -12.50 -6.99
C ALA A 6 17.20 -11.32 -7.89
N ASP A 7 16.26 -10.73 -8.62
CA ASP A 7 16.49 -9.61 -9.55
C ASP A 7 16.42 -8.23 -8.87
N ILE A 8 16.15 -8.17 -7.55
CA ILE A 8 16.21 -6.92 -6.79
C ILE A 8 17.69 -6.47 -6.77
N PRO A 9 17.99 -5.26 -7.30
CA PRO A 9 19.35 -4.74 -7.22
C PRO A 9 19.77 -4.49 -5.77
N ASP A 10 21.08 -4.33 -5.53
CA ASP A 10 21.60 -3.96 -4.22
C ASP A 10 20.88 -2.72 -3.67
N GLN A 11 20.44 -2.81 -2.44
CA GLN A 11 19.71 -1.75 -1.72
C GLN A 11 20.54 -1.17 -0.56
N SER A 12 21.84 -1.49 -0.49
CA SER A 12 22.73 -0.96 0.54
C SER A 12 22.75 0.58 0.52
N GLY A 13 22.66 1.17 1.70
CA GLY A 13 22.59 2.64 1.86
C GLY A 13 21.24 3.27 1.52
N ARG A 14 20.23 2.48 1.13
CA ARG A 14 18.85 2.96 0.87
C ARG A 14 17.95 2.73 2.06
N THR A 15 17.02 3.65 2.29
CA THR A 15 16.03 3.56 3.35
C THR A 15 14.65 3.31 2.75
N ALA A 16 14.00 2.23 3.20
CA ALA A 16 12.65 1.84 2.81
C ALA A 16 11.69 1.95 4.00
N LEU A 17 10.61 2.71 3.86
CA LEU A 17 9.51 2.74 4.81
C LEU A 17 8.36 1.88 4.27
N ILE A 18 7.90 0.91 5.06
CA ILE A 18 6.83 -0.01 4.67
C ILE A 18 5.74 0.01 5.72
N THR A 19 4.52 0.42 5.32
CA THR A 19 3.36 0.36 6.21
C THR A 19 2.76 -1.03 6.26
N GLY A 20 2.32 -1.48 7.44
CA GLY A 20 1.77 -2.82 7.64
C GLY A 20 2.80 -3.93 7.42
N ALA A 21 4.05 -3.67 7.77
CA ALA A 21 5.17 -4.58 7.51
C ALA A 21 5.25 -5.78 8.47
N ASN A 22 4.36 -5.89 9.45
CA ASN A 22 4.36 -6.96 10.46
C ASN A 22 3.69 -8.26 10.01
N SER A 23 3.14 -8.34 8.82
CA SER A 23 2.51 -9.56 8.32
C SER A 23 2.29 -9.56 6.80
N GLY A 24 2.03 -10.73 6.22
CA GLY A 24 1.60 -10.88 4.84
C GLY A 24 2.56 -10.24 3.83
N LEU A 25 2.01 -9.46 2.91
CA LEU A 25 2.80 -8.82 1.83
C LEU A 25 3.85 -7.85 2.35
N GLY A 26 3.51 -7.07 3.38
CA GLY A 26 4.41 -6.09 3.98
C GLY A 26 5.63 -6.77 4.62
N LEU A 27 5.42 -7.88 5.32
CA LEU A 27 6.49 -8.68 5.91
C LEU A 27 7.44 -9.26 4.85
N GLU A 28 6.88 -9.85 3.79
CA GLU A 28 7.68 -10.40 2.70
C GLU A 28 8.45 -9.31 1.94
N THR A 29 7.85 -8.13 1.81
CA THR A 29 8.52 -6.97 1.21
C THR A 29 9.67 -6.47 2.09
N ALA A 30 9.45 -6.38 3.41
CA ALA A 30 10.48 -5.99 4.38
C ALA A 30 11.64 -6.98 4.35
N ARG A 31 11.35 -8.29 4.39
CA ARG A 31 12.35 -9.35 4.30
C ARG A 31 13.19 -9.23 3.03
N ALA A 32 12.54 -9.12 1.87
CA ALA A 32 13.24 -9.08 0.59
C ALA A 32 14.13 -7.84 0.45
N LEU A 33 13.72 -6.68 0.92
CA LEU A 33 14.53 -5.46 0.87
C LEU A 33 15.67 -5.50 1.89
N ALA A 34 15.43 -6.00 3.11
CA ALA A 34 16.46 -6.16 4.12
C ALA A 34 17.57 -7.13 3.64
N GLN A 35 17.20 -8.28 3.07
CA GLN A 35 18.14 -9.24 2.49
C GLN A 35 18.98 -8.66 1.34
N ARG A 36 18.55 -7.56 0.73
CA ARG A 36 19.30 -6.80 -0.28
C ARG A 36 20.06 -5.60 0.30
N GLY A 37 20.17 -5.50 1.62
CA GLY A 37 20.97 -4.50 2.31
C GLY A 37 20.26 -3.19 2.63
N ALA A 38 18.94 -3.05 2.35
CA ALA A 38 18.20 -1.86 2.70
C ALA A 38 18.07 -1.70 4.21
N ARG A 39 18.13 -0.44 4.70
CA ARG A 39 17.52 -0.08 5.97
C ARG A 39 16.01 -0.10 5.81
N VAL A 40 15.30 -0.89 6.62
CA VAL A 40 13.85 -1.03 6.50
C VAL A 40 13.17 -0.53 7.77
N VAL A 41 12.35 0.50 7.62
CA VAL A 41 11.45 0.98 8.68
C VAL A 41 10.17 0.14 8.63
N VAL A 42 10.00 -0.70 9.64
CA VAL A 42 8.86 -1.61 9.83
C VAL A 42 7.74 -0.86 10.53
N ALA A 43 6.88 -0.20 9.76
CA ALA A 43 5.80 0.61 10.31
C ALA A 43 4.50 -0.19 10.47
N CYS A 44 3.97 -0.25 11.69
CA CYS A 44 2.66 -0.86 11.96
C CYS A 44 1.98 -0.25 13.19
N ARG A 45 0.68 -0.54 13.36
CA ARG A 45 -0.15 0.07 14.42
C ARG A 45 0.31 -0.23 15.85
N SER A 46 1.09 -1.26 16.08
CA SER A 46 1.59 -1.65 17.40
C SER A 46 3.11 -1.71 17.37
N LEU A 47 3.75 -0.90 18.19
CA LEU A 47 5.21 -0.89 18.33
C LEU A 47 5.76 -2.26 18.70
N THR A 48 5.13 -2.94 19.67
CA THR A 48 5.53 -4.29 20.10
C THR A 48 5.53 -5.30 18.94
N LYS A 49 4.54 -5.20 18.02
CA LYS A 49 4.53 -6.05 16.82
C LYS A 49 5.60 -5.66 15.82
N ALA A 50 5.93 -4.37 15.70
CA ALA A 50 7.03 -3.91 14.86
C ALA A 50 8.38 -4.42 15.38
N GLU A 51 8.61 -4.33 16.70
CA GLU A 51 9.80 -4.82 17.37
C GLU A 51 9.97 -6.33 17.19
N ALA A 52 8.92 -7.12 17.46
CA ALA A 52 8.94 -8.56 17.26
C ALA A 52 9.27 -8.93 15.79
N THR A 53 8.67 -8.21 14.84
CA THR A 53 8.94 -8.40 13.42
C THR A 53 10.41 -8.08 13.06
N CYS A 54 10.96 -7.01 13.61
CA CYS A 54 12.37 -6.69 13.42
C CYS A 54 13.28 -7.78 13.98
N GLN A 55 12.96 -8.33 15.17
CA GLN A 55 13.70 -9.44 15.76
C GLN A 55 13.65 -10.70 14.89
N ASP A 56 12.45 -11.07 14.40
CA ASP A 56 12.25 -12.23 13.54
C ASP A 56 13.04 -12.12 12.22
N LEU A 57 13.01 -10.93 11.60
CA LEU A 57 13.71 -10.67 10.33
C LEU A 57 15.22 -10.53 10.50
N ALA A 58 15.72 -10.09 11.65
CA ALA A 58 17.15 -9.97 11.92
C ALA A 58 17.91 -11.31 11.80
N GLY A 59 17.23 -12.43 12.10
CA GLY A 59 17.76 -13.77 11.92
C GLY A 59 18.01 -14.17 10.46
N ASP A 60 17.36 -13.52 9.51
CA ASP A 60 17.52 -13.78 8.06
C ASP A 60 18.77 -13.09 7.49
N GLY A 61 19.45 -12.23 8.26
CA GLY A 61 20.57 -11.39 7.82
C GLY A 61 20.11 -10.23 6.92
N GLY A 62 21.01 -9.29 6.67
CA GLY A 62 20.76 -8.17 5.74
C GLY A 62 20.92 -6.78 6.36
N GLY A 63 20.12 -5.83 5.88
CA GLY A 63 20.16 -4.43 6.31
C GLY A 63 19.54 -4.19 7.69
N GLU A 64 19.65 -2.96 8.15
CA GLU A 64 19.11 -2.50 9.42
C GLU A 64 17.58 -2.52 9.44
N LEU A 65 16.98 -3.01 10.53
CA LEU A 65 15.54 -3.08 10.74
C LEU A 65 15.13 -2.15 11.87
N ILE A 66 14.16 -1.27 11.64
CA ILE A 66 13.78 -0.23 12.58
C ILE A 66 12.27 -0.28 12.81
N PRO A 67 11.83 -0.55 14.03
CA PRO A 67 10.42 -0.54 14.35
C PRO A 67 9.88 0.90 14.42
N LEU A 68 8.65 1.10 13.92
CA LEU A 68 7.93 2.36 13.99
C LEU A 68 6.46 2.11 14.32
N GLU A 69 5.93 2.82 15.30
CA GLU A 69 4.49 2.85 15.54
C GLU A 69 3.82 3.82 14.56
N LEU A 70 2.84 3.32 13.80
CA LEU A 70 2.10 4.11 12.82
C LEU A 70 0.67 3.58 12.68
N ASN A 71 -0.30 4.33 13.21
CA ASN A 71 -1.72 4.02 13.07
C ASN A 71 -2.35 4.86 11.95
N LEU A 72 -2.57 4.25 10.79
CA LEU A 72 -3.17 4.92 9.63
C LEU A 72 -4.66 5.27 9.82
N ALA A 73 -5.33 4.73 10.85
CA ALA A 73 -6.67 5.13 11.22
C ALA A 73 -6.70 6.40 12.11
N ASP A 74 -5.55 7.02 12.34
CA ASP A 74 -5.41 8.24 13.12
C ASP A 74 -4.40 9.19 12.45
N LEU A 75 -4.88 10.30 11.92
CA LEU A 75 -4.04 11.29 11.25
C LEU A 75 -3.05 11.97 12.19
N ALA A 76 -3.33 12.01 13.51
CA ALA A 76 -2.36 12.51 14.48
C ALA A 76 -1.17 11.55 14.61
N SER A 77 -1.43 10.23 14.65
CA SER A 77 -0.38 9.21 14.61
C SER A 77 0.42 9.26 13.31
N VAL A 78 -0.24 9.51 12.17
CA VAL A 78 0.44 9.67 10.87
C VAL A 78 1.37 10.87 10.90
N ARG A 79 0.90 12.03 11.40
CA ARG A 79 1.74 13.24 11.53
C ARG A 79 2.94 13.00 12.44
N HIS A 80 2.73 12.35 13.58
CA HIS A 80 3.82 12.05 14.52
C HIS A 80 4.87 11.13 13.89
N GLY A 81 4.43 10.02 13.28
CA GLY A 81 5.34 9.07 12.62
C GLY A 81 6.11 9.68 11.46
N ALA A 82 5.47 10.52 10.64
CA ALA A 82 6.14 11.23 9.55
C ALA A 82 7.20 12.21 10.08
N ALA A 83 6.89 12.94 11.16
CA ALA A 83 7.84 13.85 11.81
C ALA A 83 9.03 13.10 12.42
N GLU A 84 8.80 11.95 13.08
CA GLU A 84 9.87 11.09 13.58
C GLU A 84 10.79 10.62 12.45
N ILE A 85 10.21 10.16 11.33
CA ILE A 85 10.97 9.72 10.16
C ILE A 85 11.83 10.86 9.61
N ALA A 86 11.22 12.04 9.40
CA ALA A 86 11.93 13.22 8.86
C ALA A 86 13.04 13.73 9.79
N ALA A 87 12.88 13.60 11.10
CA ALA A 87 13.90 13.96 12.07
C ALA A 87 15.08 12.96 12.12
N ARG A 88 14.81 11.66 11.87
CA ARG A 88 15.85 10.61 11.95
C ARG A 88 16.63 10.43 10.66
N TRP A 89 16.00 10.66 9.50
CA TRP A 89 16.61 10.45 8.20
C TRP A 89 16.40 11.64 7.28
N SER A 90 17.51 12.14 6.75
CA SER A 90 17.49 13.24 5.77
C SER A 90 16.95 12.81 4.40
N ALA A 91 16.83 11.50 4.19
CA ALA A 91 16.39 10.97 2.90
C ALA A 91 15.73 9.58 3.00
N ILE A 92 14.61 9.43 2.32
CA ILE A 92 13.90 8.16 2.10
C ILE A 92 13.97 7.81 0.61
N ASP A 93 14.28 6.55 0.31
CA ASP A 93 14.39 6.05 -1.06
C ASP A 93 13.13 5.32 -1.54
N LEU A 94 12.48 4.60 -0.63
CA LEU A 94 11.30 3.80 -0.93
C LEU A 94 10.23 4.05 0.13
N LEU A 95 9.07 4.55 -0.29
CA LEU A 95 7.86 4.61 0.52
C LEU A 95 6.86 3.60 -0.03
N ILE A 96 6.55 2.56 0.75
CA ILE A 96 5.63 1.49 0.33
C ILE A 96 4.37 1.56 1.18
N ASN A 97 3.34 2.17 0.63
CA ASN A 97 2.00 2.32 1.18
C ASN A 97 1.25 0.98 1.02
N ASN A 98 1.58 0.01 1.89
CA ASN A 98 1.12 -1.38 1.76
C ASN A 98 -0.02 -1.72 2.71
N ALA A 99 -0.09 -1.14 3.90
CA ALA A 99 -1.12 -1.47 4.89
C ALA A 99 -2.54 -1.38 4.33
N GLY A 100 -3.46 -2.12 4.92
CA GLY A 100 -4.84 -2.03 4.52
C GLY A 100 -5.77 -2.88 5.37
N VAL A 101 -7.05 -2.57 5.28
CA VAL A 101 -8.17 -3.34 5.82
C VAL A 101 -9.12 -3.69 4.67
N MET A 102 -9.82 -4.82 4.78
CA MET A 102 -10.65 -5.32 3.69
C MET A 102 -12.04 -5.69 4.20
N ALA A 103 -13.02 -4.98 3.70
CA ALA A 103 -14.46 -5.23 3.87
C ALA A 103 -14.90 -5.57 5.32
N PRO A 104 -14.45 -4.84 6.38
CA PRO A 104 -15.06 -4.98 7.70
C PRO A 104 -16.47 -4.38 7.72
N PRO A 105 -17.30 -4.67 8.74
CA PRO A 105 -18.48 -3.85 9.03
C PRO A 105 -18.10 -2.37 9.13
N ARG A 106 -19.05 -1.46 8.89
CA ARG A 106 -18.77 -0.02 8.95
C ARG A 106 -18.23 0.37 10.32
N GLN A 107 -17.08 1.00 10.30
CA GLN A 107 -16.38 1.55 11.47
C GLN A 107 -15.81 2.91 11.09
N LEU A 108 -15.50 3.72 12.08
CA LEU A 108 -14.92 5.04 11.88
C LEU A 108 -13.48 5.10 12.40
N SER A 109 -12.67 5.92 11.76
CA SER A 109 -11.33 6.30 12.21
C SER A 109 -11.40 7.27 13.40
N ALA A 110 -10.25 7.66 13.94
CA ALA A 110 -10.18 8.63 15.03
C ALA A 110 -10.78 10.01 14.65
N GLN A 111 -10.73 10.38 13.38
CA GLN A 111 -11.29 11.62 12.85
C GLN A 111 -12.73 11.46 12.31
N GLY A 112 -13.37 10.30 12.52
CA GLY A 112 -14.74 10.05 12.06
C GLY A 112 -14.87 9.63 10.59
N PHE A 113 -13.80 9.34 9.88
CA PHE A 113 -13.86 8.86 8.50
C PHE A 113 -14.15 7.35 8.44
N GLU A 114 -14.79 6.89 7.35
CA GLU A 114 -14.98 5.46 7.09
C GLU A 114 -13.62 4.73 7.13
N LEU A 115 -13.56 3.63 7.88
CA LEU A 115 -12.31 3.00 8.26
C LEU A 115 -11.46 2.54 7.06
N GLN A 116 -12.07 2.00 6.00
CA GLN A 116 -11.32 1.54 4.83
C GLN A 116 -10.77 2.71 4.01
N PHE A 117 -11.58 3.75 3.83
CA PHE A 117 -11.14 4.97 3.17
C PHE A 117 -10.03 5.67 3.98
N ALA A 118 -10.19 5.73 5.32
CA ALA A 118 -9.19 6.29 6.21
C ALA A 118 -7.86 5.52 6.17
N VAL A 119 -7.87 4.22 6.40
CA VAL A 119 -6.64 3.41 6.51
C VAL A 119 -5.98 3.18 5.15
N ASN A 120 -6.78 2.75 4.16
CA ASN A 120 -6.23 2.34 2.86
C ASN A 120 -5.79 3.55 2.02
N HIS A 121 -6.46 4.69 2.18
CA HIS A 121 -6.25 5.87 1.34
C HIS A 121 -5.78 7.11 2.13
N LEU A 122 -6.61 7.73 2.98
CA LEU A 122 -6.29 9.02 3.62
C LEU A 122 -5.03 8.98 4.48
N GLY A 123 -4.83 7.93 5.28
CA GLY A 123 -3.63 7.78 6.10
C GLY A 123 -2.36 7.67 5.27
N HIS A 124 -2.40 6.95 4.14
CA HIS A 124 -1.28 6.88 3.21
C HIS A 124 -1.08 8.16 2.40
N PHE A 125 -2.18 8.82 2.04
CA PHE A 125 -2.14 10.14 1.39
C PHE A 125 -1.43 11.15 2.29
N ALA A 126 -1.86 11.30 3.54
CA ALA A 126 -1.26 12.20 4.51
C ALA A 126 0.21 11.85 4.79
N LEU A 127 0.55 10.57 4.96
CA LEU A 127 1.93 10.11 5.13
C LEU A 127 2.79 10.49 3.94
N THR A 128 2.31 10.25 2.74
CA THR A 128 3.03 10.56 1.50
C THR A 128 3.29 12.06 1.39
N GLN A 129 2.27 12.89 1.59
CA GLN A 129 2.39 14.35 1.52
C GLN A 129 3.44 14.89 2.49
N GLN A 130 3.46 14.40 3.73
CA GLN A 130 4.40 14.84 4.74
C GLN A 130 5.84 14.37 4.49
N LEU A 131 6.01 13.24 3.80
CA LEU A 131 7.33 12.69 3.49
C LEU A 131 7.89 13.15 2.13
N LEU A 132 7.09 13.77 1.25
CA LEU A 132 7.58 14.28 -0.04
C LEU A 132 8.88 15.11 0.08
N PRO A 133 9.02 16.02 1.07
CA PRO A 133 10.23 16.86 1.21
C PRO A 133 11.51 16.07 1.53
N VAL A 134 11.37 14.85 2.10
CA VAL A 134 12.50 13.99 2.47
C VAL A 134 12.68 12.81 1.51
N LEU A 135 11.91 12.74 0.43
CA LEU A 135 12.13 11.78 -0.65
C LEU A 135 13.29 12.28 -1.53
N ARG A 136 14.35 11.47 -1.66
CA ARG A 136 15.50 11.87 -2.48
C ARG A 136 15.20 11.76 -3.98
N PRO A 137 15.98 12.43 -4.84
CA PRO A 137 15.95 12.18 -6.28
C PRO A 137 16.11 10.69 -6.59
N GLY A 138 15.25 10.15 -7.45
CA GLY A 138 15.19 8.72 -7.76
C GLY A 138 14.38 7.86 -6.78
N ALA A 139 13.82 8.45 -5.71
CA ALA A 139 12.94 7.73 -4.78
C ALA A 139 11.65 7.24 -5.45
N ARG A 140 11.02 6.25 -4.83
CA ARG A 140 9.75 5.68 -5.32
C ARG A 140 8.71 5.62 -4.21
N VAL A 141 7.50 6.05 -4.56
CA VAL A 141 6.30 5.85 -3.75
C VAL A 141 5.47 4.76 -4.40
N VAL A 142 5.26 3.66 -3.70
CA VAL A 142 4.47 2.52 -4.19
C VAL A 142 3.14 2.47 -3.45
N HIS A 143 2.04 2.60 -4.18
CA HIS A 143 0.68 2.52 -3.65
C HIS A 143 0.11 1.12 -3.87
N VAL A 144 -0.09 0.37 -2.80
CA VAL A 144 -0.63 -0.99 -2.90
C VAL A 144 -2.15 -0.95 -3.00
N SER A 145 -2.63 -1.34 -4.18
CA SER A 145 -4.04 -1.45 -4.53
C SER A 145 -4.53 -2.91 -4.50
N SER A 146 -5.56 -3.21 -5.23
CA SER A 146 -6.18 -4.53 -5.36
C SER A 146 -6.83 -4.68 -6.75
N GLY A 147 -7.06 -5.91 -7.19
CA GLY A 147 -7.95 -6.17 -8.32
C GLY A 147 -9.37 -5.60 -8.14
N ALA A 148 -9.80 -5.35 -6.89
CA ALA A 148 -11.06 -4.69 -6.60
C ALA A 148 -11.15 -3.26 -7.17
N SER A 149 -10.02 -2.60 -7.42
CA SER A 149 -9.99 -1.25 -8.03
C SER A 149 -10.65 -1.18 -9.42
N TYR A 150 -10.69 -2.29 -10.15
CA TYR A 150 -11.36 -2.34 -11.47
C TYR A 150 -12.89 -2.19 -11.38
N PHE A 151 -13.46 -2.50 -10.21
CA PHE A 151 -14.89 -2.43 -9.93
C PHE A 151 -15.25 -1.26 -9.03
N GLY A 152 -14.23 -0.50 -8.59
CA GLY A 152 -14.40 0.64 -7.71
C GLY A 152 -15.07 1.83 -8.40
N ARG A 153 -15.75 2.63 -7.60
CA ARG A 153 -16.28 3.95 -7.96
C ARG A 153 -16.03 4.89 -6.80
N ILE A 154 -15.61 6.11 -7.08
CA ILE A 154 -15.50 7.16 -6.06
C ILE A 154 -16.89 7.82 -5.90
N ALA A 155 -17.51 7.57 -4.76
CA ALA A 155 -18.81 8.16 -4.42
C ALA A 155 -18.58 9.53 -3.77
N PHE A 156 -18.28 10.54 -4.58
CA PHE A 156 -17.95 11.88 -4.07
C PHE A 156 -19.05 12.51 -3.19
N ASP A 157 -20.30 12.10 -3.39
CA ASP A 157 -21.44 12.59 -2.62
C ASP A 157 -21.69 11.77 -1.35
N ASP A 158 -20.99 10.64 -1.16
CA ASP A 158 -21.09 9.75 0.01
C ASP A 158 -19.79 8.97 0.25
N LEU A 159 -18.64 9.66 0.26
CA LEU A 159 -17.32 9.04 0.44
C LEU A 159 -17.22 8.22 1.72
N GLN A 160 -17.94 8.61 2.76
CA GLN A 160 -17.92 8.00 4.08
C GLN A 160 -18.97 6.89 4.25
N GLY A 161 -19.79 6.61 3.23
CA GLY A 161 -20.86 5.61 3.28
C GLY A 161 -21.88 5.88 4.39
N GLU A 162 -22.29 7.14 4.57
CA GLU A 162 -23.24 7.55 5.59
C GLU A 162 -24.68 7.28 5.15
N GLN A 163 -24.97 7.49 3.85
CA GLN A 163 -26.29 7.23 3.28
C GLN A 163 -26.47 5.75 2.97
N ARG A 164 -25.43 5.10 2.44
CA ARG A 164 -25.46 3.68 2.11
C ARG A 164 -24.07 3.07 2.24
N TYR A 165 -23.96 2.01 3.05
CA TYR A 165 -22.72 1.29 3.22
C TYR A 165 -22.80 -0.13 2.65
N ASP A 166 -21.87 -0.46 1.77
CA ASP A 166 -21.52 -1.81 1.37
C ASP A 166 -20.01 -2.01 1.56
N ALA A 167 -19.63 -3.01 2.36
CA ALA A 167 -18.25 -3.21 2.78
C ALA A 167 -17.30 -3.48 1.59
N TRP A 168 -17.78 -4.19 0.56
CA TRP A 168 -16.98 -4.47 -0.63
C TRP A 168 -16.88 -3.29 -1.58
N ALA A 169 -17.95 -2.50 -1.72
CA ALA A 169 -17.94 -1.25 -2.47
C ALA A 169 -16.99 -0.23 -1.83
N ALA A 170 -17.01 -0.08 -0.50
CA ALA A 170 -16.08 0.78 0.24
C ALA A 170 -14.62 0.31 0.10
N TYR A 171 -14.37 -1.01 0.13
CA TYR A 171 -13.05 -1.56 -0.17
C TYR A 171 -12.60 -1.22 -1.60
N ALA A 172 -13.45 -1.49 -2.59
CA ALA A 172 -13.15 -1.21 -3.99
C ALA A 172 -12.90 0.28 -4.24
N GLN A 173 -13.71 1.18 -3.62
CA GLN A 173 -13.49 2.62 -3.63
C GLN A 173 -12.11 2.99 -3.09
N SER A 174 -11.73 2.50 -1.90
CA SER A 174 -10.43 2.80 -1.29
C SER A 174 -9.25 2.33 -2.14
N LYS A 175 -9.40 1.18 -2.83
CA LYS A 175 -8.35 0.63 -3.69
C LYS A 175 -8.29 1.30 -5.06
N LEU A 176 -9.41 1.79 -5.58
CA LEU A 176 -9.42 2.68 -6.74
C LEU A 176 -8.76 4.02 -6.39
N ALA A 177 -9.08 4.60 -5.23
CA ALA A 177 -8.47 5.84 -4.75
C ALA A 177 -6.94 5.74 -4.71
N ASN A 178 -6.38 4.60 -4.29
CA ASN A 178 -4.92 4.38 -4.30
C ASN A 178 -4.32 4.43 -5.71
N VAL A 179 -5.00 3.88 -6.73
CA VAL A 179 -4.52 3.97 -8.12
C VAL A 179 -4.62 5.40 -8.63
N MET A 180 -5.75 6.07 -8.40
CA MET A 180 -5.95 7.47 -8.80
C MET A 180 -4.92 8.41 -8.17
N THR A 181 -4.65 8.23 -6.86
CA THR A 181 -3.61 8.99 -6.15
C THR A 181 -2.22 8.72 -6.72
N ALA A 182 -1.90 7.47 -7.06
CA ALA A 182 -0.61 7.15 -7.66
C ALA A 182 -0.40 7.89 -8.99
N LEU A 183 -1.43 7.96 -9.83
CA LEU A 183 -1.37 8.65 -11.12
C LEU A 183 -1.33 10.17 -10.95
N GLU A 184 -2.16 10.72 -10.08
CA GLU A 184 -2.22 12.16 -9.83
C GLU A 184 -0.91 12.66 -9.18
N LEU A 185 -0.36 11.92 -8.22
CA LEU A 185 0.94 12.22 -7.63
C LEU A 185 2.02 12.25 -8.71
N GLN A 186 2.06 11.25 -9.61
CA GLN A 186 3.05 11.26 -10.68
C GLN A 186 2.89 12.49 -11.58
N ARG A 187 1.66 12.84 -11.97
CA ARG A 187 1.40 14.01 -12.79
C ARG A 187 1.86 15.31 -12.13
N ARG A 188 1.67 15.44 -10.81
CA ARG A 188 2.11 16.60 -10.02
C ARG A 188 3.64 16.65 -9.89
N LEU A 189 4.28 15.49 -9.69
CA LEU A 189 5.74 15.38 -9.65
C LEU A 189 6.38 15.75 -11.00
N ASP A 190 5.82 15.26 -12.11
CA ASP A 190 6.30 15.60 -13.46
C ASP A 190 6.17 17.10 -13.74
N ALA A 191 5.07 17.73 -13.34
CA ALA A 191 4.86 19.17 -13.47
C ALA A 191 5.85 20.02 -12.67
N GLN A 192 6.38 19.46 -11.58
CA GLN A 192 7.41 20.09 -10.73
C GLN A 192 8.83 19.75 -11.17
N GLY A 193 9.03 18.90 -12.15
CA GLY A 193 10.34 18.37 -12.54
C GLY A 193 11.01 17.52 -11.46
N ALA A 194 10.23 16.93 -10.54
CA ALA A 194 10.76 16.12 -9.45
C ALA A 194 11.16 14.72 -9.94
N GLU A 195 12.34 14.25 -9.53
CA GLU A 195 12.86 12.93 -9.89
C GLU A 195 12.30 11.78 -9.01
N VAL A 196 11.14 11.96 -8.40
CA VAL A 196 10.44 10.93 -7.62
C VAL A 196 9.45 10.21 -8.51
N ARG A 197 9.27 8.91 -8.31
CA ARG A 197 8.33 8.09 -9.08
C ARG A 197 7.19 7.59 -8.21
N SER A 198 5.97 7.87 -8.61
CA SER A 198 4.77 7.31 -8.01
C SER A 198 4.26 6.15 -8.86
N ILE A 199 4.02 4.99 -8.25
CA ILE A 199 3.72 3.74 -8.96
C ILE A 199 2.66 2.98 -8.16
N ALA A 200 1.67 2.40 -8.85
CA ALA A 200 0.69 1.52 -8.22
C ALA A 200 1.04 0.04 -8.43
N ALA A 201 0.67 -0.80 -7.47
CA ALA A 201 0.81 -2.24 -7.58
C ALA A 201 -0.36 -2.97 -6.93
N HIS A 202 -0.67 -4.19 -7.38
CA HIS A 202 -1.62 -5.06 -6.71
C HIS A 202 -1.11 -6.50 -6.63
N PRO A 203 -1.43 -7.22 -5.52
CA PRO A 203 -0.87 -8.55 -5.25
C PRO A 203 -1.58 -9.69 -5.98
N GLY A 204 -2.64 -9.45 -6.74
CA GLY A 204 -3.55 -10.49 -7.21
C GLY A 204 -4.30 -11.15 -6.04
N LEU A 205 -4.57 -12.44 -6.15
CA LEU A 205 -5.12 -13.26 -5.08
C LEU A 205 -3.97 -13.84 -4.25
N ALA A 206 -3.55 -13.12 -3.21
CA ALA A 206 -2.49 -13.55 -2.31
C ALA A 206 -3.05 -13.96 -0.94
N ARG A 207 -2.51 -15.04 -0.35
CA ARG A 207 -2.81 -15.43 1.04
C ARG A 207 -2.22 -14.39 1.98
N THR A 208 -3.09 -13.67 2.68
CA THR A 208 -2.73 -12.69 3.70
C THR A 208 -3.68 -12.81 4.88
N ASN A 209 -3.38 -12.14 5.98
CA ASN A 209 -4.27 -12.09 7.13
C ASN A 209 -5.53 -11.23 6.88
N LEU A 210 -5.65 -10.56 5.75
CA LEU A 210 -6.80 -9.70 5.44
C LEU A 210 -8.09 -10.53 5.28
N GLN A 211 -8.03 -11.66 4.56
CA GLN A 211 -9.20 -12.49 4.32
C GLN A 211 -9.75 -13.11 5.61
N PRO A 212 -8.96 -13.83 6.44
CA PRO A 212 -9.45 -14.38 7.70
C PRO A 212 -9.99 -13.30 8.64
N THR A 213 -9.30 -12.17 8.75
CA THR A 213 -9.72 -11.05 9.60
C THR A 213 -11.04 -10.45 9.14
N SER A 214 -11.21 -10.27 7.83
CA SER A 214 -12.44 -9.75 7.22
C SER A 214 -13.63 -10.68 7.45
N VAL A 215 -13.46 -11.98 7.20
CA VAL A 215 -14.51 -13.01 7.41
C VAL A 215 -14.89 -13.10 8.89
N ALA A 216 -13.90 -13.11 9.80
CA ALA A 216 -14.14 -13.13 11.24
C ALA A 216 -14.93 -11.90 11.71
N ALA A 217 -14.59 -10.72 11.19
CA ALA A 217 -15.27 -9.47 11.54
C ALA A 217 -16.75 -9.45 11.08
N ARG A 218 -17.09 -10.14 9.99
CA ARG A 218 -18.48 -10.24 9.49
C ARG A 218 -19.25 -11.45 10.03
N GLY A 219 -18.57 -12.44 10.61
CA GLY A 219 -19.20 -13.67 11.12
C GLY A 219 -19.86 -14.53 10.04
N SER A 220 -19.53 -14.35 8.76
CA SER A 220 -20.16 -15.03 7.64
C SER A 220 -19.58 -16.43 7.41
N ARG A 221 -20.33 -17.48 7.78
CA ARG A 221 -19.94 -18.87 7.50
C ARG A 221 -19.90 -19.21 6.01
N VAL A 222 -20.75 -18.57 5.22
CA VAL A 222 -20.80 -18.77 3.75
C VAL A 222 -19.51 -18.21 3.12
N GLU A 223 -19.09 -17.03 3.50
CA GLU A 223 -17.83 -16.46 3.03
C GLU A 223 -16.62 -17.28 3.46
N ALA A 224 -16.59 -17.76 4.72
CA ALA A 224 -15.54 -18.65 5.19
C ALA A 224 -15.42 -19.91 4.34
N LEU A 225 -16.55 -20.53 4.00
CA LEU A 225 -16.58 -21.69 3.11
C LEU A 225 -16.12 -21.35 1.69
N ALA A 226 -16.60 -20.23 1.13
CA ALA A 226 -16.19 -19.76 -0.20
C ALA A 226 -14.66 -19.51 -0.25
N TYR A 227 -14.08 -18.83 0.73
CA TYR A 227 -12.62 -18.66 0.79
C TYR A 227 -11.87 -19.98 0.90
N ARG A 228 -12.38 -20.93 1.68
CA ARG A 228 -11.77 -22.27 1.79
C ARG A 228 -11.77 -23.01 0.46
N LEU A 229 -12.87 -22.91 -0.31
CA LEU A 229 -12.96 -23.51 -1.64
C LEU A 229 -12.06 -22.81 -2.66
N MET A 230 -11.85 -21.51 -2.51
CA MET A 230 -10.97 -20.71 -3.37
C MET A 230 -9.49 -20.79 -2.97
N ASP A 231 -9.15 -21.40 -1.83
CA ASP A 231 -7.77 -21.45 -1.32
C ASP A 231 -6.72 -21.92 -2.33
N PRO A 232 -6.97 -22.93 -3.20
CA PRO A 232 -6.02 -23.31 -4.25
C PRO A 232 -5.73 -22.24 -5.31
N LEU A 233 -6.60 -21.22 -5.41
CA LEU A 233 -6.43 -20.11 -6.34
C LEU A 233 -5.51 -19.01 -5.77
N PHE A 234 -5.26 -19.01 -4.46
CA PHE A 234 -4.39 -18.02 -3.84
C PHE A 234 -2.92 -18.37 -4.02
N GLN A 235 -2.11 -17.38 -4.32
CA GLN A 235 -0.64 -17.49 -4.28
C GLN A 235 -0.12 -17.16 -2.86
N SER A 236 1.13 -17.54 -2.59
CA SER A 236 1.78 -17.20 -1.31
C SER A 236 1.92 -15.68 -1.15
N ALA A 237 2.09 -15.22 0.10
CA ALA A 237 2.37 -13.81 0.39
C ALA A 237 3.66 -13.34 -0.32
N ALA A 238 4.69 -14.19 -0.37
CA ALA A 238 5.94 -13.89 -1.07
C ALA A 238 5.72 -13.64 -2.57
N MET A 239 4.92 -14.47 -3.25
CA MET A 239 4.55 -14.24 -4.64
C MET A 239 3.68 -12.98 -4.81
N GLY A 240 2.77 -12.74 -3.87
CA GLY A 240 1.92 -11.54 -3.87
C GLY A 240 2.69 -10.24 -3.62
N ALA A 241 3.84 -10.31 -2.95
CA ALA A 241 4.71 -9.15 -2.73
C ALA A 241 5.54 -8.76 -3.97
N LEU A 242 5.73 -9.67 -4.93
CA LEU A 242 6.56 -9.41 -6.11
C LEU A 242 6.13 -8.17 -6.92
N PRO A 243 4.84 -7.88 -7.18
CA PRO A 243 4.47 -6.68 -7.92
C PRO A 243 4.88 -5.38 -7.24
N GLN A 244 4.72 -5.26 -5.92
CA GLN A 244 5.14 -4.06 -5.20
C GLN A 244 6.66 -3.97 -5.06
N LEU A 245 7.38 -5.09 -4.95
CA LEU A 245 8.84 -5.14 -5.00
C LEU A 245 9.36 -4.74 -6.39
N PHE A 246 8.73 -5.22 -7.46
CA PHE A 246 9.03 -4.80 -8.83
C PHE A 246 8.84 -3.29 -9.00
N ALA A 247 7.70 -2.75 -8.57
CA ALA A 247 7.43 -1.32 -8.61
C ALA A 247 8.48 -0.52 -7.82
N ALA A 248 8.88 -1.03 -6.64
CA ALA A 248 9.84 -0.37 -5.76
C ALA A 248 11.28 -0.41 -6.29
N THR A 249 11.71 -1.47 -7.00
CA THR A 249 13.14 -1.71 -7.23
C THR A 249 13.52 -1.95 -8.68
N ALA A 250 12.64 -2.49 -9.51
CA ALA A 250 13.00 -2.86 -10.88
C ALA A 250 13.30 -1.60 -11.73
N PRO A 251 14.43 -1.59 -12.48
CA PRO A 251 14.73 -0.48 -13.40
C PRO A 251 13.66 -0.28 -14.47
N ALA A 252 12.98 -1.37 -14.87
CA ALA A 252 11.91 -1.37 -15.88
C ALA A 252 10.57 -0.81 -15.37
N ALA A 253 10.41 -0.60 -14.06
CA ALA A 253 9.19 -0.01 -13.51
C ALA A 253 9.09 1.48 -13.88
N LYS A 254 8.00 1.83 -14.59
CA LYS A 254 7.79 3.17 -15.14
C LYS A 254 7.04 4.05 -14.14
N PRO A 255 7.31 5.37 -14.11
CA PRO A 255 6.49 6.35 -13.41
C PRO A 255 5.02 6.25 -13.86
N GLY A 256 4.06 6.38 -12.94
CA GLY A 256 2.63 6.23 -13.23
C GLY A 256 2.21 4.82 -13.65
N GLY A 257 3.10 3.82 -13.57
CA GLY A 257 2.79 2.44 -13.93
C GLY A 257 1.86 1.76 -12.91
N PHE A 258 1.16 0.71 -13.38
CA PHE A 258 0.39 -0.19 -12.53
C PHE A 258 0.85 -1.62 -12.77
N TYR A 259 1.29 -2.30 -11.71
CA TYR A 259 1.90 -3.63 -11.80
C TYR A 259 1.12 -4.65 -10.96
N GLY A 260 0.97 -5.83 -11.51
CA GLY A 260 0.29 -6.95 -10.85
C GLY A 260 0.81 -8.29 -11.37
N PRO A 261 0.23 -9.42 -10.93
CA PRO A 261 0.58 -10.73 -11.45
C PRO A 261 0.23 -10.87 -12.93
N GLY A 262 1.13 -11.46 -13.71
CA GLY A 262 1.00 -11.59 -15.18
C GLY A 262 0.17 -12.78 -15.67
N GLY A 263 -0.37 -13.62 -14.78
CA GLY A 263 -1.21 -14.75 -15.14
C GLY A 263 -2.65 -14.37 -15.49
N LEU A 264 -3.48 -15.37 -15.74
CA LEU A 264 -4.86 -15.17 -16.16
C LEU A 264 -5.63 -14.26 -15.21
N GLY A 265 -6.28 -13.23 -15.72
CA GLY A 265 -7.05 -12.27 -14.94
C GLY A 265 -6.22 -11.45 -13.93
N ASN A 266 -4.90 -11.46 -14.05
CA ASN A 266 -3.97 -10.86 -13.08
C ASN A 266 -4.16 -11.39 -11.64
N LEU A 267 -4.59 -12.65 -11.50
CA LEU A 267 -4.87 -13.24 -10.21
C LEU A 267 -3.63 -13.78 -9.51
N LYS A 268 -2.69 -14.37 -10.26
CA LYS A 268 -1.43 -14.91 -9.75
C LYS A 268 -0.33 -14.91 -10.81
N GLY A 269 0.92 -15.07 -10.38
CA GLY A 269 2.10 -15.13 -11.27
C GLY A 269 3.10 -14.03 -10.98
N TYR A 270 4.08 -13.91 -11.86
CA TYR A 270 5.16 -12.93 -11.76
C TYR A 270 4.71 -11.52 -12.16
N PRO A 271 5.44 -10.48 -11.73
CA PRO A 271 5.07 -9.09 -12.01
C PRO A 271 4.98 -8.77 -13.51
N LYS A 272 3.92 -8.07 -13.90
CA LYS A 272 3.73 -7.53 -15.24
C LYS A 272 2.99 -6.20 -15.16
N ALA A 273 3.19 -5.33 -16.16
CA ALA A 273 2.36 -4.15 -16.30
C ALA A 273 0.90 -4.56 -16.53
N CYS A 274 0.00 -3.98 -15.78
CA CYS A 274 -1.43 -4.21 -15.83
C CYS A 274 -2.15 -3.05 -16.50
N ARG A 275 -3.34 -3.32 -17.03
CA ARG A 275 -4.25 -2.27 -17.49
C ARG A 275 -4.71 -1.47 -16.28
N ILE A 276 -4.74 -0.15 -16.40
CA ILE A 276 -5.31 0.74 -15.38
C ILE A 276 -6.84 0.72 -15.50
N ALA A 277 -7.54 0.73 -14.38
CA ALA A 277 -9.01 0.83 -14.36
C ALA A 277 -9.47 2.12 -15.08
N PRO A 278 -10.47 2.07 -15.97
CA PRO A 278 -10.89 3.26 -16.72
C PRO A 278 -11.25 4.46 -15.83
N ALA A 279 -11.87 4.21 -14.68
CA ALA A 279 -12.20 5.27 -13.71
C ALA A 279 -10.95 6.00 -13.15
N ALA A 280 -9.80 5.33 -13.10
CA ALA A 280 -8.55 5.97 -12.65
C ALA A 280 -7.85 6.77 -13.76
N LEU A 281 -8.30 6.68 -15.01
CA LEU A 281 -7.79 7.47 -16.12
C LEU A 281 -8.54 8.81 -16.31
N ASP A 282 -9.61 9.03 -15.55
CA ASP A 282 -10.31 10.31 -15.49
C ASP A 282 -9.49 11.29 -14.65
N THR A 283 -8.75 12.16 -15.34
CA THR A 283 -7.87 13.14 -14.69
C THR A 283 -8.62 14.15 -13.85
N ALA A 284 -9.84 14.55 -14.25
CA ALA A 284 -10.65 15.48 -13.49
C ALA A 284 -11.11 14.83 -12.17
N ALA A 285 -11.53 13.57 -12.22
CA ALA A 285 -11.86 12.80 -11.02
C ALA A 285 -10.64 12.57 -10.12
N CYS A 286 -9.45 12.32 -10.69
CA CYS A 286 -8.22 12.19 -9.93
C CYS A 286 -7.85 13.49 -9.20
N THR A 287 -7.92 14.63 -9.87
CA THR A 287 -7.67 15.94 -9.26
C THR A 287 -8.71 16.23 -8.15
N ARG A 288 -10.00 16.01 -8.42
CA ARG A 288 -11.07 16.18 -7.41
C ARG A 288 -10.82 15.28 -6.17
N LEU A 289 -10.42 14.02 -6.38
CA LEU A 289 -10.11 13.11 -5.26
C LEU A 289 -8.92 13.61 -4.45
N TRP A 290 -7.90 14.12 -5.14
CA TRP A 290 -6.73 14.69 -4.49
C TRP A 290 -7.10 15.87 -3.59
N ASP A 291 -7.84 16.84 -4.14
CA ASP A 291 -8.22 18.06 -3.42
C ASP A 291 -9.10 17.73 -2.19
N VAL A 292 -10.10 16.84 -2.37
CA VAL A 292 -10.92 16.36 -1.25
C VAL A 292 -10.08 15.62 -0.20
N SER A 293 -9.11 14.80 -0.61
CA SER A 293 -8.24 14.08 0.32
C SER A 293 -7.34 15.04 1.09
N GLU A 294 -6.86 16.10 0.44
CA GLU A 294 -6.06 17.15 1.05
C GLU A 294 -6.89 17.91 2.11
N ASP A 295 -8.10 18.34 1.77
CA ASP A 295 -9.02 18.98 2.70
C ASP A 295 -9.31 18.11 3.93
N LEU A 296 -9.63 16.81 3.73
CA LEU A 296 -9.91 15.86 4.81
C LEU A 296 -8.68 15.57 5.71
N CYS A 297 -7.48 15.73 5.21
CA CYS A 297 -6.25 15.49 5.98
C CYS A 297 -5.78 16.73 6.74
N HIS A 298 -6.19 17.94 6.35
CA HIS A 298 -5.79 19.21 6.97
C HIS A 298 -6.85 19.78 7.94
N GLY A 299 -8.12 19.39 7.84
CA GLY A 299 -9.21 19.73 8.76
C GLY A 299 -9.11 18.89 10.02
#